data_64d132c1b9c1a862368e75cab7507e82
#
_entry.id   64d132c1b9c1a862368e75cab7507e82
#
_cell.length_a   1.000
_cell.length_b   1.000
_cell.length_c   1.000
_cell.angle_alpha   90.00
_cell.angle_beta   90.00
_cell.angle_gamma   90.00
#
_symmetry.space_group_name_H-M   'P 1'
#
loop_
_entity.id
_entity.type
_entity.pdbx_description
1 polymer ?
#
loop_
_entity_poly.entity_id
_entity_poly.type
_entity_poly.pdbx_seq_one_letter_code
_entity_poly.pdbx_strand_id
1 'polypeptide(L)'
;MSKIAAAFKKQRKCFIPFITAGDPNLDVTEQLIVAMANAGADIVELGIPFSDPVAEGEVIQAANIRALSAGTTTDKIFAMLKNVRTKTDVPLVFLTYINPIFTYGTEKFLANCQSVGLDGIIVPDVPFEEKAPLAELCRKYGVDLIPLVAPTSDERIKMIAKDAEGYVYIVSSLGVTGVRSDITTDIAAMTEKIRQATDVPAAVGFGIATPEQAEEMAAVSDGAIVGSAVVKIVGKYGTDCVQPVSDYVKEMAEAVHKVQ
;
A
#
# COMPACT_ATOMS: atom_id res chain seq x y z
N MET A 1 15.66 11.55 5.76
CA MET A 1 14.50 11.55 4.84
C MET A 1 14.19 10.09 4.57
N SER A 2 12.96 9.63 4.83
CA SER A 2 12.56 8.23 4.55
C SER A 2 12.60 7.95 3.05
N LYS A 3 12.72 6.67 2.65
CA LYS A 3 12.69 6.28 1.22
C LYS A 3 11.32 6.62 0.60
N ILE A 4 10.24 6.52 1.39
CA ILE A 4 8.89 6.95 0.99
C ILE A 4 8.89 8.42 0.61
N ALA A 5 9.37 9.30 1.50
CA ALA A 5 9.45 10.73 1.22
C ALA A 5 10.35 11.06 0.01
N ALA A 6 11.41 10.27 -0.23
CA ALA A 6 12.25 10.41 -1.41
C ALA A 6 11.53 10.00 -2.70
N ALA A 7 10.66 8.98 -2.65
CA ALA A 7 9.85 8.56 -3.80
C ALA A 7 8.91 9.69 -4.27
N PHE A 8 8.23 10.38 -3.35
CA PHE A 8 7.34 11.50 -3.66
C PHE A 8 8.06 12.80 -4.07
N LYS A 9 9.38 12.92 -3.82
CA LYS A 9 10.15 14.11 -4.24
C LYS A 9 10.68 14.04 -5.66
N LYS A 10 10.47 12.95 -6.37
CA LYS A 10 10.70 12.90 -7.81
C LYS A 10 9.79 13.93 -8.50
N GLN A 11 10.23 14.51 -9.61
CA GLN A 11 9.43 15.50 -10.36
C GLN A 11 8.29 14.83 -11.15
N ARG A 12 7.53 13.96 -10.49
CA ARG A 12 6.41 13.21 -11.06
C ARG A 12 5.56 12.62 -9.93
N LYS A 13 4.32 12.25 -10.24
CA LYS A 13 3.41 11.59 -9.30
C LYS A 13 3.84 10.15 -9.01
N CYS A 14 3.53 9.63 -7.82
CA CYS A 14 3.90 8.26 -7.43
C CYS A 14 2.87 7.23 -7.89
N PHE A 15 3.36 6.12 -8.43
CA PHE A 15 2.55 4.93 -8.67
C PHE A 15 2.85 3.84 -7.63
N ILE A 16 1.80 3.35 -6.97
CA ILE A 16 1.89 2.44 -5.82
C ILE A 16 1.03 1.20 -6.07
N PRO A 17 1.56 0.12 -6.62
CA PRO A 17 0.85 -1.15 -6.74
C PRO A 17 0.83 -1.92 -5.41
N PHE A 18 -0.27 -2.65 -5.17
CA PHE A 18 -0.45 -3.55 -4.04
C PHE A 18 -0.53 -5.00 -4.51
N ILE A 19 0.09 -5.92 -3.76
CA ILE A 19 -0.08 -7.37 -3.88
C ILE A 19 -0.22 -8.01 -2.49
N THR A 20 -0.80 -9.23 -2.43
CA THR A 20 -0.82 -10.03 -1.20
C THR A 20 0.41 -10.92 -1.12
N ALA A 21 1.16 -10.87 -0.01
CA ALA A 21 2.34 -11.69 0.20
C ALA A 21 1.96 -13.19 0.26
N GLY A 22 2.62 -14.00 -0.56
CA GLY A 22 2.37 -15.44 -0.64
C GLY A 22 1.25 -15.83 -1.60
N ASP A 23 0.69 -14.91 -2.35
CA ASP A 23 -0.26 -15.18 -3.43
C ASP A 23 0.46 -15.18 -4.79
N PRO A 24 0.51 -16.30 -5.53
CA PRO A 24 0.09 -17.66 -5.16
C PRO A 24 1.08 -18.39 -4.24
N ASN A 25 2.30 -17.89 -4.10
CA ASN A 25 3.34 -18.35 -3.18
C ASN A 25 4.41 -17.26 -2.99
N LEU A 26 5.34 -17.46 -2.03
CA LEU A 26 6.35 -16.46 -1.70
C LEU A 26 7.44 -16.28 -2.77
N ASP A 27 7.78 -17.32 -3.52
CA ASP A 27 8.78 -17.23 -4.59
C ASP A 27 8.27 -16.33 -5.74
N VAL A 28 6.98 -16.46 -6.07
CA VAL A 28 6.32 -15.57 -7.04
C VAL A 28 6.17 -14.16 -6.48
N THR A 29 5.85 -14.01 -5.19
CA THR A 29 5.78 -12.68 -4.55
C THR A 29 7.12 -11.94 -4.64
N GLU A 30 8.22 -12.62 -4.39
CA GLU A 30 9.58 -12.04 -4.54
C GLU A 30 9.82 -11.54 -5.98
N GLN A 31 9.48 -12.37 -6.97
CA GLN A 31 9.62 -12.00 -8.38
C GLN A 31 8.72 -10.83 -8.75
N LEU A 32 7.47 -10.80 -8.25
CA LEU A 32 6.53 -9.70 -8.49
C LEU A 32 7.03 -8.38 -7.95
N ILE A 33 7.56 -8.32 -6.73
CA ILE A 33 8.11 -7.09 -6.15
C ILE A 33 9.21 -6.52 -7.03
N VAL A 34 10.15 -7.37 -7.47
CA VAL A 34 11.26 -6.95 -8.34
C VAL A 34 10.76 -6.51 -9.72
N ALA A 35 9.83 -7.28 -10.31
CA ALA A 35 9.24 -6.96 -11.62
C ALA A 35 8.47 -5.64 -11.59
N MET A 36 7.64 -5.40 -10.56
CA MET A 36 6.91 -4.15 -10.39
C MET A 36 7.85 -2.94 -10.19
N ALA A 37 8.91 -3.11 -9.39
CA ALA A 37 9.93 -2.06 -9.23
C ALA A 37 10.59 -1.70 -10.57
N ASN A 38 10.97 -2.69 -11.37
CA ASN A 38 11.56 -2.50 -12.69
C ASN A 38 10.57 -1.93 -13.71
N ALA A 39 9.27 -2.19 -13.54
CA ALA A 39 8.20 -1.68 -14.38
C ALA A 39 7.78 -0.24 -14.04
N GLY A 40 8.35 0.36 -13.00
CA GLY A 40 8.12 1.77 -12.68
C GLY A 40 7.33 2.03 -11.40
N ALA A 41 7.03 1.02 -10.58
CA ALA A 41 6.46 1.24 -9.25
C ALA A 41 7.41 2.11 -8.40
N ASP A 42 6.89 3.16 -7.79
CA ASP A 42 7.66 4.07 -6.92
C ASP A 42 7.69 3.58 -5.47
N ILE A 43 6.63 2.92 -5.04
CA ILE A 43 6.46 2.23 -3.75
C ILE A 43 5.69 0.94 -4.03
N VAL A 44 5.95 -0.13 -3.30
CA VAL A 44 5.15 -1.36 -3.38
C VAL A 44 4.46 -1.61 -2.04
N GLU A 45 3.15 -1.71 -2.05
CA GLU A 45 2.37 -2.15 -0.90
C GLU A 45 2.25 -3.68 -0.91
N LEU A 46 2.50 -4.28 0.25
CA LEU A 46 2.49 -5.72 0.44
C LEU A 46 1.53 -6.11 1.57
N GLY A 47 0.41 -6.72 1.23
CA GLY A 47 -0.55 -7.23 2.21
C GLY A 47 -0.02 -8.45 2.94
N ILE A 48 -0.03 -8.44 4.26
CA ILE A 48 0.18 -9.65 5.07
C ILE A 48 -1.14 -10.42 5.09
N PRO A 49 -1.20 -11.66 4.57
CA PRO A 49 -2.44 -12.41 4.51
C PRO A 49 -3.02 -12.67 5.90
N PHE A 50 -4.32 -12.42 6.04
CA PHE A 50 -5.04 -12.60 7.28
C PHE A 50 -6.38 -13.29 7.04
N SER A 51 -6.80 -14.17 7.96
CA SER A 51 -8.03 -14.96 7.82
C SER A 51 -9.31 -14.16 8.03
N ASP A 52 -9.23 -13.06 8.81
CA ASP A 52 -10.40 -12.30 9.28
C ASP A 52 -10.28 -10.80 8.98
N PRO A 53 -10.07 -10.40 7.69
CA PRO A 53 -9.91 -9.00 7.33
C PRO A 53 -11.23 -8.24 7.44
N VAL A 54 -11.19 -7.00 7.97
CA VAL A 54 -12.38 -6.16 8.15
C VAL A 54 -12.50 -5.03 7.12
N ALA A 55 -11.44 -4.79 6.33
CA ALA A 55 -11.37 -3.68 5.37
C ALA A 55 -11.04 -4.12 3.94
N GLU A 56 -11.32 -5.37 3.57
CA GLU A 56 -10.96 -5.93 2.27
C GLU A 56 -12.17 -6.50 1.53
N GLY A 57 -12.19 -6.27 0.21
CA GLY A 57 -13.19 -6.85 -0.68
C GLY A 57 -12.83 -8.28 -1.11
N GLU A 58 -13.77 -8.93 -1.81
CA GLU A 58 -13.69 -10.34 -2.23
C GLU A 58 -12.40 -10.71 -2.96
N VAL A 59 -11.85 -9.80 -3.77
CA VAL A 59 -10.62 -10.04 -4.54
C VAL A 59 -9.42 -10.24 -3.62
N ILE A 60 -9.26 -9.37 -2.62
CA ILE A 60 -8.15 -9.43 -1.68
C ILE A 60 -8.37 -10.58 -0.69
N GLN A 61 -9.60 -10.81 -0.24
CA GLN A 61 -9.93 -11.96 0.60
C GLN A 61 -9.58 -13.29 -0.08
N ALA A 62 -9.89 -13.44 -1.38
CA ALA A 62 -9.51 -14.61 -2.15
C ALA A 62 -7.99 -14.79 -2.25
N ALA A 63 -7.23 -13.69 -2.38
CA ALA A 63 -5.77 -13.72 -2.37
C ALA A 63 -5.22 -14.13 -1.00
N ASN A 64 -5.80 -13.63 0.10
CA ASN A 64 -5.44 -14.07 1.46
C ASN A 64 -5.63 -15.58 1.63
N ILE A 65 -6.77 -16.11 1.16
CA ILE A 65 -7.05 -17.55 1.22
C ILE A 65 -5.99 -18.35 0.45
N ARG A 66 -5.63 -17.93 -0.77
CA ARG A 66 -4.58 -18.60 -1.58
C ARG A 66 -3.22 -18.55 -0.86
N ALA A 67 -2.83 -17.38 -0.37
CA ALA A 67 -1.57 -17.19 0.34
C ALA A 67 -1.48 -18.03 1.63
N LEU A 68 -2.53 -18.03 2.44
CA LEU A 68 -2.60 -18.84 3.67
C LEU A 68 -2.59 -20.34 3.36
N SER A 69 -3.32 -20.75 2.31
CA SER A 69 -3.33 -22.15 1.85
C SER A 69 -1.96 -22.63 1.33
N ALA A 70 -1.17 -21.71 0.77
CA ALA A 70 0.23 -21.96 0.38
C ALA A 70 1.18 -22.03 1.58
N GLY A 71 0.69 -21.88 2.80
CA GLY A 71 1.47 -21.96 4.05
C GLY A 71 2.32 -20.73 4.32
N THR A 72 1.87 -19.55 3.86
CA THR A 72 2.50 -18.26 4.15
C THR A 72 2.38 -17.93 5.63
N THR A 73 3.48 -17.49 6.23
CA THR A 73 3.54 -16.96 7.60
C THR A 73 4.35 -15.67 7.63
N THR A 74 4.16 -14.87 8.67
CA THR A 74 4.89 -13.61 8.87
C THR A 74 6.41 -13.82 8.88
N ASP A 75 6.91 -14.88 9.53
CA ASP A 75 8.35 -15.21 9.53
C ASP A 75 8.88 -15.50 8.11
N LYS A 76 8.11 -16.23 7.31
CA LYS A 76 8.48 -16.53 5.91
C LYS A 76 8.46 -15.28 5.03
N ILE A 77 7.52 -14.35 5.28
CA ILE A 77 7.48 -13.06 4.59
C ILE A 77 8.75 -12.26 4.91
N PHE A 78 9.14 -12.14 6.18
CA PHE A 78 10.38 -11.47 6.55
C PHE A 78 11.63 -12.14 5.94
N ALA A 79 11.66 -13.48 5.89
CA ALA A 79 12.75 -14.19 5.25
C ALA A 79 12.84 -13.90 3.74
N MET A 80 11.70 -13.89 3.04
CA MET A 80 11.61 -13.53 1.63
C MET A 80 12.06 -12.08 1.39
N LEU A 81 11.66 -11.13 2.23
CA LEU A 81 12.04 -9.73 2.09
C LEU A 81 13.55 -9.49 2.22
N LYS A 82 14.28 -10.29 3.00
CA LYS A 82 15.76 -10.23 3.02
C LYS A 82 16.35 -10.51 1.63
N ASN A 83 15.78 -11.46 0.89
CA ASN A 83 16.21 -11.75 -0.49
C ASN A 83 15.81 -10.62 -1.45
N VAL A 84 14.58 -10.09 -1.31
CA VAL A 84 14.11 -8.94 -2.11
C VAL A 84 15.08 -7.77 -2.00
N ARG A 85 15.55 -7.45 -0.79
CA ARG A 85 16.46 -6.32 -0.55
C ARG A 85 17.86 -6.48 -1.18
N THR A 86 18.25 -7.68 -1.59
CA THR A 86 19.45 -7.89 -2.40
C THR A 86 19.25 -7.53 -3.88
N LYS A 87 17.99 -7.34 -4.32
CA LYS A 87 17.61 -7.17 -5.73
C LYS A 87 17.01 -5.81 -6.04
N THR A 88 16.41 -5.14 -5.06
CA THR A 88 15.77 -3.84 -5.23
C THR A 88 15.72 -3.03 -3.93
N ASP A 89 15.85 -1.71 -4.10
CA ASP A 89 15.71 -0.71 -3.03
C ASP A 89 14.35 0.00 -3.04
N VAL A 90 13.39 -0.49 -3.84
CA VAL A 90 12.05 0.11 -3.89
C VAL A 90 11.46 0.22 -2.48
N PRO A 91 10.87 1.36 -2.10
CA PRO A 91 10.19 1.47 -0.81
C PRO A 91 9.09 0.42 -0.69
N LEU A 92 9.03 -0.25 0.46
CA LEU A 92 8.04 -1.29 0.77
C LEU A 92 7.19 -0.85 1.95
N VAL A 93 5.89 -1.01 1.81
CA VAL A 93 4.91 -0.71 2.86
C VAL A 93 4.07 -1.96 3.11
N PHE A 94 3.96 -2.40 4.37
CA PHE A 94 3.01 -3.43 4.72
C PHE A 94 1.60 -2.87 4.89
N LEU A 95 0.60 -3.59 4.40
CA LEU A 95 -0.79 -3.45 4.81
C LEU A 95 -1.16 -4.69 5.63
N THR A 96 -1.54 -4.48 6.89
CA THR A 96 -1.88 -5.55 7.82
C THR A 96 -2.86 -5.05 8.88
N TYR A 97 -3.28 -5.93 9.78
CA TYR A 97 -4.19 -5.62 10.88
C TYR A 97 -3.47 -5.64 12.22
N ILE A 98 -4.07 -5.04 13.24
CA ILE A 98 -3.45 -4.97 14.58
C ILE A 98 -3.28 -6.36 15.21
N ASN A 99 -4.23 -7.28 14.97
CA ASN A 99 -4.17 -8.62 15.55
C ASN A 99 -2.96 -9.44 15.08
N PRO A 100 -2.61 -9.55 13.77
CA PRO A 100 -1.35 -10.14 13.33
C PRO A 100 -0.10 -9.54 13.97
N ILE A 101 -0.04 -8.20 14.09
CA ILE A 101 1.09 -7.52 14.74
C ILE A 101 1.17 -7.90 16.23
N PHE A 102 0.04 -7.83 16.93
CA PHE A 102 -0.03 -8.12 18.36
C PHE A 102 0.32 -9.58 18.67
N THR A 103 -0.25 -10.51 17.90
CA THR A 103 0.01 -11.95 18.08
C THR A 103 1.48 -12.32 17.80
N TYR A 104 2.10 -11.66 16.83
CA TYR A 104 3.54 -11.85 16.52
C TYR A 104 4.44 -11.25 17.61
N GLY A 105 3.92 -10.28 18.38
CA GLY A 105 4.63 -9.44 19.33
C GLY A 105 5.08 -8.14 18.66
N THR A 106 4.45 -7.02 19.04
CA THR A 106 4.58 -5.72 18.36
C THR A 106 6.03 -5.26 18.21
N GLU A 107 6.84 -5.31 19.28
CA GLU A 107 8.26 -4.94 19.19
C GLU A 107 9.07 -5.88 18.28
N LYS A 108 8.82 -7.19 18.37
CA LYS A 108 9.48 -8.19 17.51
C LYS A 108 9.13 -7.96 16.04
N PHE A 109 7.86 -7.63 15.76
CA PHE A 109 7.39 -7.33 14.41
C PHE A 109 8.12 -6.11 13.83
N LEU A 110 8.15 -5.01 14.57
CA LEU A 110 8.79 -3.76 14.11
C LEU A 110 10.32 -3.87 14.05
N ALA A 111 10.95 -4.62 14.95
CA ALA A 111 12.37 -4.92 14.84
C ALA A 111 12.70 -5.71 13.57
N ASN A 112 11.84 -6.66 13.18
CA ASN A 112 11.98 -7.37 11.91
C ASN A 112 11.72 -6.45 10.71
N CYS A 113 10.71 -5.54 10.77
CA CYS A 113 10.49 -4.52 9.75
C CYS A 113 11.75 -3.70 9.51
N GLN A 114 12.38 -3.19 10.58
CA GLN A 114 13.64 -2.46 10.50
C GLN A 114 14.75 -3.32 9.89
N SER A 115 14.88 -4.57 10.32
CA SER A 115 15.96 -5.47 9.87
C SER A 115 15.92 -5.79 8.37
N VAL A 116 14.71 -5.80 7.78
CA VAL A 116 14.51 -6.02 6.33
C VAL A 116 14.40 -4.70 5.56
N GLY A 117 14.57 -3.56 6.22
CA GLY A 117 14.45 -2.25 5.58
C GLY A 117 13.04 -1.97 5.06
N LEU A 118 12.00 -2.39 5.80
CA LEU A 118 10.63 -1.99 5.51
C LEU A 118 10.44 -0.51 5.85
N ASP A 119 9.77 0.23 4.97
CA ASP A 119 9.72 1.69 5.06
C ASP A 119 8.46 2.20 5.76
N GLY A 120 7.35 1.46 5.72
CA GLY A 120 6.10 1.87 6.35
C GLY A 120 5.12 0.74 6.60
N ILE A 121 4.09 1.01 7.42
CA ILE A 121 2.96 0.12 7.66
C ILE A 121 1.63 0.88 7.59
N ILE A 122 0.60 0.20 7.09
CA ILE A 122 -0.81 0.62 7.09
C ILE A 122 -1.57 -0.36 7.97
N VAL A 123 -2.31 0.13 8.97
CA VAL A 123 -3.10 -0.69 9.90
C VAL A 123 -4.52 -0.15 9.96
N PRO A 124 -5.42 -0.62 9.06
CA PRO A 124 -6.74 0.00 8.85
C PRO A 124 -7.70 -0.09 10.04
N ASP A 125 -7.49 -1.04 10.94
CA ASP A 125 -8.32 -1.30 12.12
C ASP A 125 -7.82 -0.60 13.40
N VAL A 126 -6.79 0.25 13.29
CA VAL A 126 -6.36 1.10 14.40
C VAL A 126 -6.88 2.53 14.18
N PRO A 127 -7.88 2.98 14.96
CA PRO A 127 -8.39 4.32 14.85
C PRO A 127 -7.34 5.36 15.28
N PHE A 128 -7.48 6.59 14.76
CA PHE A 128 -6.54 7.69 15.05
C PHE A 128 -6.34 7.91 16.55
N GLU A 129 -7.41 7.79 17.34
CA GLU A 129 -7.40 8.01 18.79
C GLU A 129 -6.61 6.96 19.57
N GLU A 130 -6.41 5.77 19.00
CA GLU A 130 -5.74 4.64 19.65
C GLU A 130 -4.36 4.34 19.06
N LYS A 131 -3.91 5.10 18.07
CA LYS A 131 -2.66 4.82 17.36
C LYS A 131 -1.38 5.07 18.17
N ALA A 132 -1.44 5.89 19.22
CA ALA A 132 -0.26 6.41 19.91
C ALA A 132 0.75 5.33 20.32
N PRO A 133 0.37 4.21 20.99
CA PRO A 133 1.32 3.17 21.39
C PRO A 133 2.04 2.53 20.19
N LEU A 134 1.30 2.30 19.08
CA LEU A 134 1.89 1.74 17.85
C LEU A 134 2.80 2.76 17.16
N ALA A 135 2.37 4.01 17.05
CA ALA A 135 3.14 5.09 16.41
C ALA A 135 4.47 5.37 17.12
N GLU A 136 4.52 5.33 18.46
CA GLU A 136 5.76 5.47 19.21
C GLU A 136 6.77 4.36 18.89
N LEU A 137 6.29 3.12 18.80
CA LEU A 137 7.12 1.98 18.43
C LEU A 137 7.55 2.06 16.95
N CYS A 138 6.66 2.46 16.04
CA CYS A 138 7.01 2.66 14.64
C CYS A 138 8.15 3.67 14.49
N ARG A 139 8.07 4.82 15.16
CA ARG A 139 9.15 5.83 15.17
C ARG A 139 10.46 5.29 15.77
N LYS A 140 10.40 4.52 16.86
CA LYS A 140 11.57 3.86 17.47
C LYS A 140 12.31 2.97 16.47
N TYR A 141 11.58 2.27 15.61
CA TYR A 141 12.15 1.34 14.62
C TYR A 141 12.31 1.94 13.21
N GLY A 142 12.02 3.24 13.04
CA GLY A 142 12.18 3.94 11.76
C GLY A 142 11.23 3.47 10.66
N VAL A 143 10.01 3.08 11.03
CA VAL A 143 8.93 2.64 10.13
C VAL A 143 7.83 3.69 10.16
N ASP A 144 7.46 4.25 9.00
CA ASP A 144 6.38 5.24 8.92
C ASP A 144 5.01 4.55 9.15
N LEU A 145 4.18 5.08 10.07
CA LEU A 145 2.80 4.65 10.25
C LEU A 145 1.89 5.47 9.32
N ILE A 146 1.50 4.87 8.20
CA ILE A 146 0.73 5.53 7.14
C ILE A 146 -0.74 5.67 7.56
N PRO A 147 -1.27 6.90 7.70
CA PRO A 147 -2.66 7.10 8.06
C PRO A 147 -3.60 6.95 6.87
N LEU A 148 -4.81 6.45 7.13
CA LEU A 148 -5.91 6.42 6.16
C LEU A 148 -6.88 7.57 6.45
N VAL A 149 -7.32 8.21 5.38
CA VAL A 149 -8.36 9.24 5.39
C VAL A 149 -9.48 8.83 4.44
N ALA A 150 -10.69 8.72 4.97
CA ALA A 150 -11.92 8.48 4.23
C ALA A 150 -12.77 9.76 4.15
N PRO A 151 -13.79 9.84 3.26
CA PRO A 151 -14.73 10.95 3.22
C PRO A 151 -15.50 11.07 4.56
N THR A 152 -15.05 11.99 5.42
CA THR A 152 -15.61 12.28 6.76
C THR A 152 -15.65 13.79 6.97
N SER A 153 -15.76 14.25 8.24
CA SER A 153 -15.72 15.69 8.54
C SER A 153 -14.34 16.32 8.23
N ASP A 154 -14.37 17.60 7.88
CA ASP A 154 -13.15 18.36 7.55
C ASP A 154 -12.17 18.43 8.72
N GLU A 155 -12.69 18.56 9.94
CA GLU A 155 -11.90 18.58 11.17
C GLU A 155 -11.15 17.26 11.37
N ARG A 156 -11.82 16.13 11.09
CA ARG A 156 -11.21 14.81 11.22
C ARG A 156 -10.11 14.60 10.17
N ILE A 157 -10.36 15.00 8.92
CA ILE A 157 -9.35 14.94 7.86
C ILE A 157 -8.11 15.72 8.25
N LYS A 158 -8.27 16.98 8.70
CA LYS A 158 -7.15 17.83 9.11
C LYS A 158 -6.42 17.31 10.34
N MET A 159 -7.14 16.76 11.31
CA MET A 159 -6.56 16.16 12.51
C MET A 159 -5.65 14.97 12.17
N ILE A 160 -6.12 14.07 11.31
CA ILE A 160 -5.35 12.90 10.88
C ILE A 160 -4.13 13.34 10.05
N ALA A 161 -4.33 14.26 9.10
CA ALA A 161 -3.29 14.73 8.19
C ALA A 161 -2.16 15.47 8.91
N LYS A 162 -2.47 16.27 9.95
CA LYS A 162 -1.46 17.04 10.71
C LYS A 162 -0.40 16.17 11.38
N ASP A 163 -0.75 14.94 11.74
CA ASP A 163 0.15 14.00 12.42
C ASP A 163 0.54 12.82 11.50
N ALA A 164 0.51 13.05 10.17
CA ALA A 164 0.82 12.04 9.19
C ALA A 164 2.35 11.84 9.03
N GLU A 165 2.73 10.60 8.75
CA GLU A 165 4.10 10.18 8.39
C GLU A 165 4.04 9.45 7.03
N GLY A 166 5.13 9.46 6.27
CA GLY A 166 5.23 8.80 4.98
C GLY A 166 4.35 9.45 3.90
N TYR A 167 3.11 9.04 3.80
CA TYR A 167 2.06 9.65 2.96
C TYR A 167 0.68 9.48 3.59
N VAL A 168 -0.29 10.29 3.17
CA VAL A 168 -1.70 10.11 3.56
C VAL A 168 -2.39 9.23 2.52
N TYR A 169 -2.93 8.09 2.95
CA TYR A 169 -3.71 7.22 2.08
C TYR A 169 -5.16 7.72 2.02
N ILE A 170 -5.58 8.25 0.87
CA ILE A 170 -6.97 8.66 0.63
C ILE A 170 -7.77 7.44 0.15
N VAL A 171 -8.78 7.06 0.93
CA VAL A 171 -9.77 6.05 0.52
C VAL A 171 -10.89 6.76 -0.22
N SER A 172 -11.04 6.50 -1.52
CA SER A 172 -12.00 7.22 -2.38
C SER A 172 -13.47 6.91 -2.12
N SER A 173 -13.80 5.89 -1.32
CA SER A 173 -15.18 5.61 -0.92
C SER A 173 -15.26 4.94 0.44
N LEU A 174 -16.41 5.07 1.10
CA LEU A 174 -16.75 4.30 2.29
C LEU A 174 -17.19 2.90 1.88
N GLY A 175 -16.41 1.88 2.24
CA GLY A 175 -16.75 0.48 1.97
C GLY A 175 -15.55 -0.42 1.77
N VAL A 176 -15.81 -1.66 1.42
CA VAL A 176 -14.78 -2.69 1.19
C VAL A 176 -14.08 -2.48 -0.15
N THR A 177 -12.83 -2.95 -0.26
CA THR A 177 -12.01 -2.87 -1.46
C THR A 177 -12.62 -3.64 -2.63
N GLY A 178 -12.60 -3.05 -3.82
CA GLY A 178 -13.07 -3.64 -5.07
C GLY A 178 -12.75 -2.74 -6.27
N VAL A 179 -12.77 -3.29 -7.48
CA VAL A 179 -12.61 -2.49 -8.70
C VAL A 179 -13.95 -1.84 -9.04
N ARG A 180 -13.96 -0.54 -9.23
CA ARG A 180 -15.14 0.26 -9.61
C ARG A 180 -14.87 1.03 -10.90
N SER A 181 -15.89 1.17 -11.74
CA SER A 181 -15.84 2.00 -12.95
C SER A 181 -16.03 3.49 -12.65
N ASP A 182 -16.81 3.81 -11.59
CA ASP A 182 -17.15 5.19 -11.25
C ASP A 182 -16.60 5.55 -9.86
N ILE A 183 -15.75 6.56 -9.80
CA ILE A 183 -15.23 7.15 -8.57
C ILE A 183 -16.02 8.43 -8.33
N THR A 184 -16.98 8.38 -7.40
CA THR A 184 -17.92 9.49 -7.14
C THR A 184 -17.48 10.44 -6.04
N THR A 185 -16.40 10.09 -5.30
CA THR A 185 -15.90 10.91 -4.18
C THR A 185 -15.09 12.09 -4.71
N ASP A 186 -15.31 13.26 -4.17
CA ASP A 186 -14.51 14.46 -4.48
C ASP A 186 -13.11 14.36 -3.86
N ILE A 187 -12.20 13.73 -4.60
CA ILE A 187 -10.82 13.51 -4.18
C ILE A 187 -10.02 14.82 -4.18
N ALA A 188 -10.30 15.71 -5.14
CA ALA A 188 -9.61 17.00 -5.21
C ALA A 188 -9.85 17.84 -3.96
N ALA A 189 -11.11 17.91 -3.48
CA ALA A 189 -11.43 18.62 -2.25
C ALA A 189 -10.80 17.98 -1.00
N MET A 190 -10.73 16.65 -0.94
CA MET A 190 -10.05 15.97 0.16
C MET A 190 -8.53 16.24 0.14
N THR A 191 -7.90 16.16 -1.01
CA THR A 191 -6.47 16.45 -1.17
C THR A 191 -6.15 17.89 -0.76
N GLU A 192 -6.97 18.85 -1.15
CA GLU A 192 -6.80 20.25 -0.76
C GLU A 192 -6.90 20.44 0.76
N LYS A 193 -7.86 19.78 1.42
CA LYS A 193 -7.98 19.80 2.89
C LYS A 193 -6.76 19.21 3.59
N ILE A 194 -6.20 18.12 3.05
CA ILE A 194 -4.96 17.51 3.56
C ILE A 194 -3.80 18.49 3.40
N ARG A 195 -3.62 19.10 2.23
CA ARG A 195 -2.55 20.09 1.95
C ARG A 195 -2.61 21.32 2.86
N GLN A 196 -3.81 21.72 3.29
CA GLN A 196 -3.96 22.80 4.29
C GLN A 196 -3.45 22.43 5.69
N ALA A 197 -3.32 21.14 5.98
CA ALA A 197 -2.93 20.65 7.31
C ALA A 197 -1.49 20.13 7.38
N THR A 198 -0.92 19.68 6.25
CA THR A 198 0.40 19.06 6.20
C THR A 198 1.05 19.16 4.82
N ASP A 199 2.40 19.11 4.79
CA ASP A 199 3.20 18.95 3.58
C ASP A 199 3.45 17.48 3.23
N VAL A 200 2.93 16.53 4.01
CA VAL A 200 3.03 15.10 3.73
C VAL A 200 2.19 14.78 2.48
N PRO A 201 2.75 14.09 1.48
CA PRO A 201 2.05 13.81 0.24
C PRO A 201 0.81 12.92 0.46
N ALA A 202 -0.18 13.05 -0.43
CA ALA A 202 -1.41 12.27 -0.39
C ALA A 202 -1.54 11.40 -1.65
N ALA A 203 -1.76 10.10 -1.46
CA ALA A 203 -1.98 9.15 -2.55
C ALA A 203 -3.39 8.55 -2.47
N VAL A 204 -4.03 8.38 -3.63
CA VAL A 204 -5.42 7.90 -3.72
C VAL A 204 -5.44 6.41 -4.03
N GLY A 205 -6.12 5.65 -3.18
CA GLY A 205 -6.43 4.25 -3.40
C GLY A 205 -7.93 4.01 -3.49
N PHE A 206 -8.28 2.94 -4.12
CA PHE A 206 -9.64 2.43 -4.25
C PHE A 206 -10.31 2.65 -5.61
N GLY A 207 -10.67 1.53 -6.24
CA GLY A 207 -11.45 1.52 -7.48
C GLY A 207 -10.68 1.81 -8.76
N ILE A 208 -9.38 2.13 -8.68
CA ILE A 208 -8.54 2.40 -9.85
C ILE A 208 -8.16 1.08 -10.52
N ALA A 209 -8.42 0.97 -11.82
CA ALA A 209 -8.17 -0.25 -12.59
C ALA A 209 -7.62 0.00 -14.00
N THR A 210 -7.74 1.21 -14.54
CA THR A 210 -7.26 1.57 -15.88
C THR A 210 -6.23 2.69 -15.83
N PRO A 211 -5.35 2.80 -16.85
CA PRO A 211 -4.39 3.89 -16.95
C PRO A 211 -5.04 5.29 -16.89
N GLU A 212 -6.20 5.46 -17.54
CA GLU A 212 -6.94 6.74 -17.55
C GLU A 212 -7.41 7.10 -16.15
N GLN A 213 -7.96 6.16 -15.39
CA GLN A 213 -8.36 6.38 -14.00
C GLN A 213 -7.17 6.73 -13.11
N ALA A 214 -6.02 6.07 -13.32
CA ALA A 214 -4.80 6.35 -12.56
C ALA A 214 -4.27 7.75 -12.87
N GLU A 215 -4.28 8.19 -14.13
CA GLU A 215 -3.92 9.53 -14.56
C GLU A 215 -4.85 10.59 -13.94
N GLU A 216 -6.18 10.39 -13.99
CA GLU A 216 -7.17 11.27 -13.37
C GLU A 216 -6.94 11.44 -11.86
N MET A 217 -6.69 10.36 -11.14
CA MET A 217 -6.44 10.40 -9.70
C MET A 217 -5.10 11.05 -9.37
N ALA A 218 -4.07 10.79 -10.15
CA ALA A 218 -2.77 11.42 -10.00
C ALA A 218 -2.83 12.94 -10.27
N ALA A 219 -3.69 13.40 -11.17
CA ALA A 219 -3.87 14.82 -11.45
C ALA A 219 -4.38 15.63 -10.24
N VAL A 220 -5.14 15.01 -9.35
CA VAL A 220 -5.73 15.67 -8.16
C VAL A 220 -5.06 15.26 -6.84
N SER A 221 -4.02 14.45 -6.89
CA SER A 221 -3.27 13.96 -5.71
C SER A 221 -1.76 13.92 -5.98
N ASP A 222 -0.99 13.30 -5.11
CA ASP A 222 0.45 13.12 -5.28
C ASP A 222 0.81 11.69 -5.73
N GLY A 223 -0.19 10.81 -5.84
CA GLY A 223 0.01 9.45 -6.34
C GLY A 223 -1.24 8.61 -6.42
N ALA A 224 -1.17 7.52 -7.18
CA ALA A 224 -2.26 6.56 -7.36
C ALA A 224 -1.86 5.18 -6.82
N ILE A 225 -2.76 4.58 -6.04
CA ILE A 225 -2.60 3.25 -5.43
C ILE A 225 -3.54 2.27 -6.12
N VAL A 226 -3.01 1.15 -6.60
CA VAL A 226 -3.77 0.15 -7.36
C VAL A 226 -3.58 -1.23 -6.75
N GLY A 227 -4.65 -1.76 -6.16
CA GLY A 227 -4.63 -3.06 -5.48
C GLY A 227 -5.39 -4.15 -6.24
N SER A 228 -6.72 -4.15 -6.14
CA SER A 228 -7.57 -5.23 -6.62
C SER A 228 -7.36 -5.60 -8.09
N ALA A 229 -7.01 -4.65 -8.95
CA ALA A 229 -6.73 -4.92 -10.37
C ALA A 229 -5.46 -5.77 -10.52
N VAL A 230 -4.38 -5.44 -9.80
CA VAL A 230 -3.14 -6.23 -9.79
C VAL A 230 -3.40 -7.64 -9.24
N VAL A 231 -4.09 -7.73 -8.10
CA VAL A 231 -4.41 -9.01 -7.44
C VAL A 231 -5.32 -9.90 -8.32
N LYS A 232 -6.21 -9.32 -9.12
CA LYS A 232 -6.99 -10.07 -10.13
C LYS A 232 -6.10 -10.71 -11.18
N ILE A 233 -5.06 -10.02 -11.64
CA ILE A 233 -4.10 -10.57 -12.62
C ILE A 233 -3.36 -11.74 -11.97
N VAL A 234 -2.88 -11.59 -10.73
CA VAL A 234 -2.24 -12.69 -9.97
C VAL A 234 -3.17 -13.88 -9.87
N GLY A 235 -4.43 -13.67 -9.47
CA GLY A 235 -5.42 -14.75 -9.36
C GLY A 235 -5.76 -15.44 -10.68
N LYS A 236 -5.71 -14.70 -11.80
CA LYS A 236 -5.99 -15.23 -13.14
C LYS A 236 -4.86 -16.10 -13.69
N TYR A 237 -3.61 -15.69 -13.50
CA TYR A 237 -2.43 -16.32 -14.10
C TYR A 237 -1.64 -17.22 -13.13
N GLY A 238 -1.96 -17.19 -11.83
CA GLY A 238 -1.29 -18.02 -10.83
C GLY A 238 0.24 -17.83 -10.86
N THR A 239 0.99 -18.90 -10.99
CA THR A 239 2.48 -18.86 -11.02
C THR A 239 3.05 -18.14 -12.24
N ASP A 240 2.29 -17.99 -13.31
CA ASP A 240 2.72 -17.33 -14.57
C ASP A 240 2.35 -15.83 -14.59
N CYS A 241 1.99 -15.24 -13.45
CA CYS A 241 1.48 -13.88 -13.36
C CYS A 241 2.56 -12.78 -13.46
N VAL A 242 3.84 -13.10 -13.30
CA VAL A 242 4.91 -12.09 -13.19
C VAL A 242 4.96 -11.16 -14.40
N GLN A 243 4.98 -11.71 -15.62
CA GLN A 243 5.02 -10.87 -16.82
C GLN A 243 3.71 -10.09 -17.04
N PRO A 244 2.51 -10.71 -16.94
CA PRO A 244 1.24 -9.97 -17.01
C PRO A 244 1.11 -8.84 -16.00
N VAL A 245 1.58 -9.03 -14.76
CA VAL A 245 1.60 -7.96 -13.74
C VAL A 245 2.60 -6.87 -14.11
N SER A 246 3.80 -7.25 -14.56
CA SER A 246 4.82 -6.29 -14.98
C SER A 246 4.34 -5.39 -16.11
N ASP A 247 3.70 -5.96 -17.14
CA ASP A 247 3.15 -5.22 -18.28
C ASP A 247 2.05 -4.24 -17.82
N TYR A 248 1.12 -4.71 -17.00
CA TYR A 248 0.07 -3.87 -16.43
C TYR A 248 0.63 -2.73 -15.56
N VAL A 249 1.57 -3.03 -14.66
CA VAL A 249 2.22 -2.04 -13.79
C VAL A 249 2.95 -0.98 -14.62
N LYS A 250 3.60 -1.37 -15.72
CA LYS A 250 4.27 -0.46 -16.63
C LYS A 250 3.29 0.53 -17.27
N GLU A 251 2.17 0.05 -17.82
CA GLU A 251 1.13 0.89 -18.42
C GLU A 251 0.56 1.90 -17.40
N MET A 252 0.25 1.42 -16.20
CA MET A 252 -0.28 2.25 -15.11
C MET A 252 0.74 3.28 -14.63
N ALA A 253 2.01 2.88 -14.44
CA ALA A 253 3.09 3.78 -14.03
C ALA A 253 3.35 4.86 -15.08
N GLU A 254 3.37 4.50 -16.37
CA GLU A 254 3.53 5.48 -17.47
C GLU A 254 2.41 6.51 -17.47
N ALA A 255 1.16 6.11 -17.21
CA ALA A 255 0.03 7.02 -17.14
C ALA A 255 0.16 8.00 -15.94
N VAL A 256 0.46 7.49 -14.76
CA VAL A 256 0.67 8.32 -13.55
C VAL A 256 1.85 9.27 -13.70
N HIS A 257 2.96 8.80 -14.26
CA HIS A 257 4.19 9.60 -14.40
C HIS A 257 4.11 10.70 -15.47
N LYS A 258 3.12 10.69 -16.38
CA LYS A 258 2.86 11.79 -17.31
C LYS A 258 2.28 13.01 -16.62
N VAL A 259 1.66 12.85 -15.47
CA VAL A 259 1.08 13.94 -14.69
C VAL A 259 2.20 14.68 -13.95
N GLN A 260 2.23 16.02 -14.13
CA GLN A 260 3.20 16.91 -13.50
C GLN A 260 2.68 17.45 -12.16
#